data_9efcc5166296080038afcb440f6f3d34
#
_entry.id   9efcc5166296080038afcb440f6f3d34
#
_cell.length_a   1.000
_cell.length_b   1.000
_cell.length_c   1.000
_cell.angle_alpha   90.00
_cell.angle_beta   90.00
_cell.angle_gamma   90.00
#
_symmetry.space_group_name_H-M   'P 1'
#
loop_
_entity.id
_entity.type
_entity.pdbx_description
1 polymer ?
#
loop_
_entity_poly.entity_id
_entity_poly.type
_entity_poly.pdbx_seq_one_letter_code
_entity_poly.pdbx_strand_id
1 'polypeptide(L)'
;TASQYGLMLIAVGAGVPVAALLHLIAHAAIKSALFLGAGVFQHDRESTDLDTLAGAGRARPGIFAGFALAALALAGLPPLAAFYSKDAILAAVLGSPSAAWLLPLALAGSVPTGAYMGRALKVLWSGAAETPRDPVPLMAVGMGVLVILAATLGFVFKPLEAMLGAHLGEPVWTVPAMGLAVGLGGLALGWLLAPARLLGPLLTSARNGFPVAGGMDALVVRPALALANACERVEQGLLAAVLTIGRTNLSIGGFTLRFGRDSIDRAIFGFVNRTIALGTRARRLQSGFIHREMALTVAGIAVVTGVLLAAPLYF
;
A
#
# COMPACT_ATOMS: atom_id res chain seq x y z
N THR A 1 -6.61 2.05 -2.01
CA THR A 1 -5.36 2.79 -1.72
C THR A 1 -5.43 4.23 -2.24
N ALA A 2 -5.74 4.48 -3.53
CA ALA A 2 -5.79 5.83 -4.10
C ALA A 2 -6.70 6.79 -3.31
N SER A 3 -7.91 6.36 -2.93
CA SER A 3 -8.82 7.15 -2.10
C SER A 3 -8.22 7.52 -0.73
N GLN A 4 -7.47 6.61 -0.10
CA GLN A 4 -6.85 6.86 1.20
C GLN A 4 -5.65 7.81 1.08
N TYR A 5 -4.87 7.72 0.00
CA TYR A 5 -3.86 8.73 -0.31
C TYR A 5 -4.49 10.09 -0.59
N GLY A 6 -5.65 10.12 -1.25
CA GLY A 6 -6.43 11.35 -1.40
C GLY A 6 -6.78 12.01 -0.07
N LEU A 7 -7.23 11.22 0.93
CA LEU A 7 -7.48 11.71 2.29
C LEU A 7 -6.20 12.25 2.95
N MET A 8 -5.05 11.57 2.78
CA MET A 8 -3.77 12.06 3.31
C MET A 8 -3.36 13.38 2.68
N LEU A 9 -3.52 13.52 1.35
CA LEU A 9 -3.24 14.77 0.63
C LEU A 9 -4.15 15.91 1.08
N ILE A 10 -5.43 15.61 1.34
CA ILE A 10 -6.37 16.58 1.90
C ILE A 10 -5.88 17.09 3.27
N ALA A 11 -5.40 16.20 4.14
CA ALA A 11 -4.86 16.59 5.45
C ALA A 11 -3.60 17.46 5.32
N VAL A 12 -2.69 17.12 4.39
CA VAL A 12 -1.51 17.95 4.09
C VAL A 12 -1.94 19.32 3.57
N GLY A 13 -2.90 19.37 2.65
CA GLY A 13 -3.47 20.61 2.12
C GLY A 13 -4.20 21.45 3.17
N ALA A 14 -4.78 20.83 4.19
CA ALA A 14 -5.36 21.49 5.35
C ALA A 14 -4.32 21.99 6.38
N GLY A 15 -3.02 21.80 6.12
CA GLY A 15 -1.94 22.25 7.00
C GLY A 15 -1.60 21.32 8.15
N VAL A 16 -2.12 20.09 8.18
CA VAL A 16 -1.90 19.13 9.27
C VAL A 16 -1.25 17.83 8.74
N PRO A 17 0.02 17.87 8.29
CA PRO A 17 0.70 16.71 7.70
C PRO A 17 0.86 15.54 8.69
N VAL A 18 0.85 15.79 9.99
CA VAL A 18 0.92 14.75 11.02
C VAL A 18 -0.31 13.85 10.98
N ALA A 19 -1.51 14.39 10.74
CA ALA A 19 -2.71 13.57 10.56
C ALA A 19 -2.58 12.62 9.36
N ALA A 20 -1.99 13.11 8.25
CA ALA A 20 -1.67 12.27 7.10
C ALA A 20 -0.66 11.17 7.43
N LEU A 21 0.39 11.47 8.19
CA LEU A 21 1.40 10.51 8.63
C LEU A 21 0.79 9.41 9.52
N LEU A 22 -0.02 9.78 10.50
CA LEU A 22 -0.72 8.81 11.36
C LEU A 22 -1.62 7.90 10.53
N HIS A 23 -2.32 8.47 9.54
CA HIS A 23 -3.15 7.68 8.66
C HIS A 23 -2.33 6.77 7.73
N LEU A 24 -1.17 7.20 7.27
CA LEU A 24 -0.25 6.39 6.48
C LEU A 24 0.21 5.15 7.26
N ILE A 25 0.59 5.32 8.54
CA ILE A 25 1.03 4.23 9.42
C ILE A 25 -0.11 3.23 9.65
N ALA A 26 -1.31 3.72 10.02
CA ALA A 26 -2.49 2.88 10.18
C ALA A 26 -2.84 2.14 8.89
N HIS A 27 -2.85 2.86 7.78
CA HIS A 27 -3.19 2.33 6.46
C HIS A 27 -2.23 1.25 6.00
N ALA A 28 -0.93 1.41 6.26
CA ALA A 28 0.09 0.42 5.92
C ALA A 28 -0.19 -0.92 6.61
N ALA A 29 -0.42 -0.93 7.93
CA ALA A 29 -0.76 -2.15 8.67
C ALA A 29 -2.06 -2.79 8.17
N ILE A 30 -3.12 -1.99 8.03
CA ILE A 30 -4.45 -2.44 7.60
C ILE A 30 -4.39 -3.04 6.19
N LYS A 31 -3.77 -2.33 5.24
CA LYS A 31 -3.71 -2.79 3.85
C LYS A 31 -2.86 -4.04 3.70
N SER A 32 -1.74 -4.13 4.39
CA SER A 32 -0.92 -5.32 4.38
C SER A 32 -1.66 -6.55 4.91
N ALA A 33 -2.44 -6.39 6.00
CA ALA A 33 -3.32 -7.45 6.51
C ALA A 33 -4.36 -7.88 5.48
N LEU A 34 -5.04 -6.92 4.83
CA LEU A 34 -6.04 -7.19 3.79
C LEU A 34 -5.42 -7.90 2.58
N PHE A 35 -4.23 -7.49 2.13
CA PHE A 35 -3.56 -8.13 1.01
C PHE A 35 -3.11 -9.55 1.33
N LEU A 36 -2.58 -9.81 2.53
CA LEU A 36 -2.24 -11.17 2.95
C LEU A 36 -3.48 -12.06 3.01
N GLY A 37 -4.58 -11.58 3.59
CA GLY A 37 -5.84 -12.31 3.62
C GLY A 37 -6.40 -12.58 2.22
N ALA A 38 -6.42 -11.57 1.34
CA ALA A 38 -6.83 -11.72 -0.04
C ALA A 38 -5.93 -12.72 -0.80
N GLY A 39 -4.61 -12.68 -0.56
CA GLY A 39 -3.66 -13.62 -1.13
C GLY A 39 -3.92 -15.07 -0.73
N VAL A 40 -4.33 -15.32 0.52
CA VAL A 40 -4.75 -16.67 0.95
C VAL A 40 -6.00 -17.13 0.22
N PHE A 41 -7.02 -16.27 0.10
CA PHE A 41 -8.24 -16.61 -0.63
C PHE A 41 -7.99 -16.83 -2.12
N GLN A 42 -7.12 -16.00 -2.72
CA GLN A 42 -6.67 -16.16 -4.10
C GLN A 42 -5.92 -17.48 -4.30
N HIS A 43 -5.04 -17.86 -3.37
CA HIS A 43 -4.30 -19.12 -3.43
C HIS A 43 -5.25 -20.33 -3.42
N ASP A 44 -6.28 -20.31 -2.57
CA ASP A 44 -7.25 -21.38 -2.47
C ASP A 44 -8.13 -21.52 -3.72
N ARG A 45 -8.46 -20.41 -4.37
CA ARG A 45 -9.42 -20.37 -5.51
C ARG A 45 -8.75 -20.18 -6.87
N GLU A 46 -7.44 -19.95 -6.92
CA GLU A 46 -6.67 -19.60 -8.14
C GLU A 46 -7.28 -18.45 -8.96
N SER A 47 -7.98 -17.54 -8.30
CA SER A 47 -8.68 -16.43 -8.94
C SER A 47 -8.60 -15.17 -8.11
N THR A 48 -8.61 -14.02 -8.77
CA THR A 48 -8.77 -12.70 -8.16
C THR A 48 -10.18 -12.16 -8.31
N ASP A 49 -11.04 -12.87 -9.04
CA ASP A 49 -12.42 -12.46 -9.23
C ASP A 49 -13.22 -12.68 -7.96
N LEU A 50 -13.85 -11.62 -7.48
CA LEU A 50 -14.56 -11.61 -6.20
C LEU A 50 -15.72 -12.64 -6.19
N ASP A 51 -16.41 -12.83 -7.30
CA ASP A 51 -17.53 -13.78 -7.38
C ASP A 51 -17.03 -15.23 -7.29
N THR A 52 -15.84 -15.53 -7.82
CA THR A 52 -15.16 -16.83 -7.70
C THR A 52 -14.67 -17.08 -6.27
N LEU A 53 -14.35 -16.03 -5.51
CA LEU A 53 -13.93 -16.13 -4.11
C LEU A 53 -15.09 -16.36 -3.13
N ALA A 54 -16.33 -16.53 -3.62
CA ALA A 54 -17.48 -16.76 -2.75
C ALA A 54 -17.28 -18.00 -1.87
N GLY A 55 -17.50 -17.85 -0.56
CA GLY A 55 -17.34 -18.92 0.42
C GLY A 55 -15.90 -19.19 0.89
N ALA A 56 -14.87 -18.57 0.30
CA ALA A 56 -13.47 -18.76 0.72
C ALA A 56 -13.23 -18.37 2.17
N GLY A 57 -13.93 -17.36 2.68
CA GLY A 57 -13.87 -16.96 4.09
C GLY A 57 -14.43 -18.02 5.04
N ARG A 58 -15.46 -18.76 4.63
CA ARG A 58 -16.01 -19.87 5.42
C ARG A 58 -15.08 -21.07 5.44
N ALA A 59 -14.31 -21.28 4.38
CA ALA A 59 -13.29 -22.33 4.32
C ALA A 59 -12.12 -22.03 5.27
N ARG A 60 -11.82 -20.75 5.50
CA ARG A 60 -10.72 -20.30 6.39
C ARG A 60 -11.21 -19.25 7.41
N PRO A 61 -11.97 -19.63 8.42
CA PRO A 61 -12.63 -18.68 9.33
C PRO A 61 -11.63 -17.78 10.08
N GLY A 62 -10.45 -18.28 10.48
CA GLY A 62 -9.43 -17.48 11.15
C GLY A 62 -8.86 -16.37 10.25
N ILE A 63 -8.56 -16.69 8.97
CA ILE A 63 -8.11 -15.69 7.99
C ILE A 63 -9.22 -14.69 7.70
N PHE A 64 -10.46 -15.18 7.57
CA PHE A 64 -11.62 -14.30 7.36
C PHE A 64 -11.84 -13.34 8.54
N ALA A 65 -11.71 -13.81 9.78
CA ALA A 65 -11.82 -12.96 10.96
C ALA A 65 -10.78 -11.84 10.96
N GLY A 66 -9.52 -12.16 10.66
CA GLY A 66 -8.46 -11.16 10.50
C GLY A 66 -8.73 -10.19 9.34
N PHE A 67 -9.17 -10.70 8.19
CA PHE A 67 -9.56 -9.88 7.04
C PHE A 67 -10.73 -8.95 7.39
N ALA A 68 -11.74 -9.47 8.10
CA ALA A 68 -12.89 -8.70 8.54
C ALA A 68 -12.49 -7.59 9.51
N LEU A 69 -11.62 -7.88 10.48
CA LEU A 69 -11.12 -6.87 11.41
C LEU A 69 -10.35 -5.77 10.68
N ALA A 70 -9.49 -6.13 9.74
CA ALA A 70 -8.77 -5.16 8.91
C ALA A 70 -9.72 -4.35 8.00
N ALA A 71 -10.78 -4.98 7.46
CA ALA A 71 -11.81 -4.30 6.67
C ALA A 71 -12.61 -3.29 7.50
N LEU A 72 -12.99 -3.66 8.74
CA LEU A 72 -13.64 -2.78 9.69
C LEU A 72 -12.71 -1.63 10.11
N ALA A 73 -11.42 -1.92 10.31
CA ALA A 73 -10.42 -0.89 10.56
C ALA A 73 -10.33 0.10 9.39
N LEU A 74 -10.29 -0.40 8.15
CA LEU A 74 -10.23 0.46 6.96
C LEU A 74 -11.49 1.32 6.82
N ALA A 75 -12.66 0.79 7.18
CA ALA A 75 -13.90 1.54 7.21
C ALA A 75 -13.90 2.66 8.27
N GLY A 76 -13.02 2.57 9.27
CA GLY A 76 -12.88 3.57 10.32
C GLY A 76 -13.76 3.28 11.54
N LEU A 77 -13.91 2.02 11.91
CA LEU A 77 -14.65 1.65 13.12
C LEU A 77 -13.78 1.77 14.39
N PRO A 78 -14.33 2.34 15.49
CA PRO A 78 -13.66 2.33 16.79
C PRO A 78 -13.59 0.90 17.38
N PRO A 79 -12.57 0.56 18.15
CA PRO A 79 -11.41 1.37 18.54
C PRO A 79 -10.19 1.19 17.60
N LEU A 80 -10.39 0.86 16.34
CA LEU A 80 -9.33 0.47 15.40
C LEU A 80 -8.54 1.70 14.88
N ALA A 81 -7.29 1.49 14.48
CA ALA A 81 -6.32 2.56 14.21
C ALA A 81 -6.80 3.61 13.18
N ALA A 82 -7.45 3.19 12.08
CA ALA A 82 -7.90 4.15 11.09
C ALA A 82 -9.10 5.00 11.56
N PHE A 83 -9.81 4.62 12.61
CA PHE A 83 -10.80 5.50 13.23
C PHE A 83 -10.14 6.79 13.71
N TYR A 84 -9.12 6.67 14.56
CA TYR A 84 -8.41 7.82 15.13
C TYR A 84 -7.71 8.68 14.07
N SER A 85 -7.07 8.04 13.09
CA SER A 85 -6.35 8.79 12.06
C SER A 85 -7.29 9.46 11.05
N LYS A 86 -8.44 8.87 10.71
CA LYS A 86 -9.46 9.52 9.89
C LYS A 86 -10.13 10.67 10.62
N ASP A 87 -10.38 10.48 11.91
CA ASP A 87 -10.91 11.54 12.78
C ASP A 87 -9.97 12.74 12.78
N ALA A 88 -8.68 12.54 12.98
CA ALA A 88 -7.68 13.60 12.90
C ALA A 88 -7.67 14.32 11.53
N ILE A 89 -7.83 13.58 10.42
CA ILE A 89 -7.93 14.18 9.08
C ILE A 89 -9.20 15.01 8.95
N LEU A 90 -10.35 14.47 9.34
CA LEU A 90 -11.64 15.19 9.24
C LEU A 90 -11.67 16.42 10.16
N ALA A 91 -11.07 16.35 11.35
CA ALA A 91 -10.90 17.49 12.25
C ALA A 91 -10.02 18.57 11.62
N ALA A 92 -8.89 18.19 11.03
CA ALA A 92 -8.01 19.11 10.29
C ALA A 92 -8.74 19.80 9.14
N VAL A 93 -9.54 19.06 8.39
CA VAL A 93 -10.34 19.58 7.29
C VAL A 93 -11.39 20.56 7.81
N LEU A 94 -12.09 20.22 8.90
CA LEU A 94 -13.13 21.08 9.50
C LEU A 94 -12.55 22.40 10.00
N GLY A 95 -11.33 22.40 10.53
CA GLY A 95 -10.61 23.60 10.96
C GLY A 95 -10.00 24.43 9.82
N SER A 96 -10.04 23.96 8.57
CA SER A 96 -9.43 24.64 7.44
C SER A 96 -10.40 25.67 6.80
N PRO A 97 -9.89 26.74 6.17
CA PRO A 97 -10.71 27.68 5.40
C PRO A 97 -11.49 27.03 4.25
N SER A 98 -11.04 25.86 3.80
CA SER A 98 -11.61 25.09 2.69
C SER A 98 -12.60 24.01 3.15
N ALA A 99 -13.01 24.01 4.41
CA ALA A 99 -13.89 23.00 5.01
C ALA A 99 -15.19 22.79 4.21
N ALA A 100 -15.78 23.86 3.69
CA ALA A 100 -17.06 23.81 2.99
C ALA A 100 -17.11 22.85 1.80
N TRP A 101 -15.99 22.63 1.11
CA TRP A 101 -15.92 21.72 -0.04
C TRP A 101 -15.03 20.48 0.22
N LEU A 102 -14.00 20.60 1.07
CA LEU A 102 -13.12 19.46 1.38
C LEU A 102 -13.81 18.42 2.26
N LEU A 103 -14.64 18.85 3.23
CA LEU A 103 -15.32 17.93 4.12
C LEU A 103 -16.31 17.02 3.38
N PRO A 104 -17.24 17.54 2.56
CA PRO A 104 -18.11 16.70 1.73
C PRO A 104 -17.33 15.74 0.81
N LEU A 105 -16.21 16.21 0.22
CA LEU A 105 -15.38 15.40 -0.64
C LEU A 105 -14.69 14.24 0.12
N ALA A 106 -14.16 14.52 1.31
CA ALA A 106 -13.54 13.51 2.17
C ALA A 106 -14.55 12.44 2.63
N LEU A 107 -15.74 12.87 3.03
CA LEU A 107 -16.83 11.98 3.42
C LEU A 107 -17.33 11.14 2.24
N ALA A 108 -17.57 11.78 1.08
CA ALA A 108 -17.99 11.10 -0.14
C ALA A 108 -16.95 10.07 -0.61
N GLY A 109 -15.65 10.36 -0.50
CA GLY A 109 -14.56 9.42 -0.79
C GLY A 109 -14.47 8.25 0.20
N SER A 110 -15.02 8.40 1.41
CA SER A 110 -15.01 7.35 2.43
C SER A 110 -16.15 6.34 2.27
N VAL A 111 -17.32 6.74 1.71
CA VAL A 111 -18.46 5.84 1.47
C VAL A 111 -18.10 4.64 0.60
N PRO A 112 -17.49 4.81 -0.60
CA PRO A 112 -17.09 3.69 -1.44
C PRO A 112 -16.12 2.74 -0.73
N THR A 113 -15.27 3.26 0.16
CA THR A 113 -14.33 2.43 0.94
C THR A 113 -15.09 1.44 1.83
N GLY A 114 -16.08 1.90 2.57
CA GLY A 114 -16.98 1.03 3.32
C GLY A 114 -17.73 0.06 2.40
N ALA A 115 -18.28 0.56 1.28
CA ALA A 115 -19.12 -0.24 0.40
C ALA A 115 -18.35 -1.42 -0.25
N TYR A 116 -17.15 -1.21 -0.79
CA TYR A 116 -16.39 -2.35 -1.35
C TYR A 116 -15.91 -3.33 -0.29
N MET A 117 -15.60 -2.87 0.94
CA MET A 117 -15.27 -3.77 2.04
C MET A 117 -16.49 -4.58 2.50
N GLY A 118 -17.63 -3.93 2.68
CA GLY A 118 -18.89 -4.62 2.99
C GLY A 118 -19.26 -5.68 1.93
N ARG A 119 -19.09 -5.35 0.67
CA ARG A 119 -19.30 -6.32 -0.44
C ARG A 119 -18.31 -7.48 -0.38
N ALA A 120 -17.03 -7.20 -0.17
CA ALA A 120 -16.00 -8.23 -0.07
C ALA A 120 -16.28 -9.19 1.10
N LEU A 121 -16.61 -8.66 2.29
CA LEU A 121 -16.97 -9.47 3.45
C LEU A 121 -18.18 -10.35 3.18
N LYS A 122 -19.23 -9.79 2.57
CA LYS A 122 -20.42 -10.56 2.19
C LYS A 122 -20.08 -11.71 1.25
N VAL A 123 -19.36 -11.45 0.19
CA VAL A 123 -19.07 -12.48 -0.83
C VAL A 123 -18.14 -13.55 -0.26
N LEU A 124 -17.09 -13.18 0.43
CA LEU A 124 -16.17 -14.13 1.06
C LEU A 124 -16.88 -15.05 2.08
N TRP A 125 -17.93 -14.55 2.73
CA TRP A 125 -18.72 -15.36 3.67
C TRP A 125 -19.89 -16.09 3.03
N SER A 126 -20.34 -15.67 1.85
CA SER A 126 -21.48 -16.26 1.13
C SER A 126 -21.02 -17.40 0.23
N GLY A 127 -21.81 -18.46 0.16
CA GLY A 127 -21.50 -19.61 -0.68
C GLY A 127 -21.01 -20.83 0.08
N ALA A 128 -20.66 -21.89 -0.65
CA ALA A 128 -20.16 -23.13 -0.07
C ALA A 128 -18.71 -22.99 0.37
N ALA A 129 -18.39 -23.54 1.53
CA ALA A 129 -17.01 -23.71 1.94
C ALA A 129 -16.42 -24.90 1.19
N GLU A 130 -15.39 -24.63 0.41
CA GLU A 130 -14.59 -25.69 -0.22
C GLU A 130 -13.37 -25.99 0.65
N THR A 131 -12.81 -27.19 0.50
CA THR A 131 -11.62 -27.57 1.26
C THR A 131 -10.45 -26.67 0.89
N PRO A 132 -9.77 -26.05 1.89
CA PRO A 132 -8.54 -25.28 1.63
C PRO A 132 -7.46 -26.16 0.99
N ARG A 133 -6.69 -25.60 0.05
CA ARG A 133 -5.65 -26.37 -0.65
C ARG A 133 -4.50 -26.76 0.28
N ASP A 134 -3.81 -25.78 0.82
CA ASP A 134 -2.57 -26.00 1.57
C ASP A 134 -2.57 -25.24 2.90
N PRO A 135 -1.82 -25.67 3.90
CA PRO A 135 -1.55 -24.87 5.09
C PRO A 135 -0.77 -23.61 4.73
N VAL A 136 -1.18 -22.46 5.26
CA VAL A 136 -0.53 -21.16 5.04
C VAL A 136 -0.06 -20.50 6.35
N PRO A 137 0.72 -21.20 7.21
CA PRO A 137 1.02 -20.74 8.55
C PRO A 137 1.78 -19.41 8.58
N LEU A 138 2.74 -19.20 7.70
CA LEU A 138 3.53 -17.98 7.65
C LEU A 138 2.67 -16.76 7.25
N MET A 139 1.76 -16.94 6.29
CA MET A 139 0.83 -15.87 5.90
C MET A 139 -0.16 -15.56 7.02
N ALA A 140 -0.64 -16.59 7.71
CA ALA A 140 -1.55 -16.44 8.85
C ALA A 140 -0.87 -15.68 10.01
N VAL A 141 0.37 -16.03 10.35
CA VAL A 141 1.14 -15.33 11.39
C VAL A 141 1.42 -13.88 10.99
N GLY A 142 1.91 -13.64 9.76
CA GLY A 142 2.14 -12.28 9.26
C GLY A 142 0.87 -11.44 9.28
N MET A 143 -0.25 -12.01 8.84
CA MET A 143 -1.56 -11.34 8.92
C MET A 143 -1.96 -11.06 10.35
N GLY A 144 -1.77 -12.01 11.28
CA GLY A 144 -2.09 -11.85 12.70
C GLY A 144 -1.35 -10.66 13.31
N VAL A 145 -0.05 -10.53 13.07
CA VAL A 145 0.76 -9.40 13.53
C VAL A 145 0.21 -8.07 12.98
N LEU A 146 -0.10 -8.02 11.69
CA LEU A 146 -0.62 -6.81 11.06
C LEU A 146 -2.02 -6.43 11.56
N VAL A 147 -2.86 -7.42 11.85
CA VAL A 147 -4.19 -7.22 12.44
C VAL A 147 -4.07 -6.68 13.86
N ILE A 148 -3.13 -7.20 14.66
CA ILE A 148 -2.85 -6.66 15.99
C ILE A 148 -2.40 -5.20 15.88
N LEU A 149 -1.49 -4.88 14.96
CA LEU A 149 -1.08 -3.50 14.71
C LEU A 149 -2.26 -2.63 14.27
N ALA A 150 -3.11 -3.11 13.37
CA ALA A 150 -4.32 -2.38 12.94
C ALA A 150 -5.30 -2.12 14.09
N ALA A 151 -5.33 -2.99 15.10
CA ALA A 151 -6.16 -2.82 16.28
C ALA A 151 -5.54 -1.87 17.33
N THR A 152 -4.21 -1.88 17.48
CA THR A 152 -3.53 -1.23 18.61
C THR A 152 -2.84 0.09 18.28
N LEU A 153 -2.45 0.34 17.03
CA LEU A 153 -1.72 1.55 16.62
C LEU A 153 -2.46 2.85 17.01
N GLY A 154 -3.81 2.83 17.04
CA GLY A 154 -4.58 3.99 17.44
C GLY A 154 -4.25 4.50 18.86
N PHE A 155 -3.90 3.60 19.78
CA PHE A 155 -3.52 3.96 21.15
C PHE A 155 -2.12 4.60 21.24
N VAL A 156 -1.28 4.39 20.22
CA VAL A 156 0.08 4.93 20.15
C VAL A 156 0.10 6.32 19.48
N PHE A 157 -0.99 6.75 18.88
CA PHE A 157 -1.01 8.00 18.12
C PHE A 157 -0.82 9.24 19.01
N LYS A 158 -1.40 9.30 20.20
CA LYS A 158 -1.17 10.41 21.13
C LYS A 158 0.30 10.55 21.57
N PRO A 159 0.99 9.49 22.03
CA PRO A 159 2.41 9.53 22.27
C PRO A 159 3.24 9.95 21.05
N LEU A 160 2.89 9.45 19.87
CA LEU A 160 3.60 9.78 18.63
C LEU A 160 3.40 11.24 18.22
N GLU A 161 2.19 11.77 18.39
CA GLU A 161 1.87 13.19 18.22
C GLU A 161 2.74 14.08 19.10
N ALA A 162 2.84 13.73 20.40
CA ALA A 162 3.68 14.45 21.36
C ALA A 162 5.18 14.42 20.97
N MET A 163 5.68 13.27 20.52
CA MET A 163 7.07 13.12 20.04
C MET A 163 7.36 13.96 18.80
N LEU A 164 6.37 14.14 17.93
CA LEU A 164 6.50 14.96 16.72
C LEU A 164 6.30 16.45 16.98
N GLY A 165 6.06 16.85 18.22
CA GLY A 165 5.80 18.24 18.59
C GLY A 165 4.54 18.82 17.93
N ALA A 166 3.59 17.96 17.57
CA ALA A 166 2.37 18.35 16.89
C ALA A 166 1.18 18.34 17.85
N HIS A 167 0.18 19.16 17.56
CA HIS A 167 -1.10 19.17 18.27
C HIS A 167 -2.24 19.06 17.26
N LEU A 168 -2.94 17.93 17.28
CA LEU A 168 -4.08 17.68 16.39
C LEU A 168 -5.38 18.35 16.88
N GLY A 169 -5.32 19.06 17.99
CA GLY A 169 -6.46 19.72 18.62
C GLY A 169 -7.30 18.76 19.48
N GLU A 170 -8.27 19.37 20.19
CA GLU A 170 -9.21 18.59 21.00
C GLU A 170 -10.26 17.91 20.10
N PRO A 171 -10.65 16.67 20.42
CA PRO A 171 -11.63 15.94 19.63
C PRO A 171 -13.00 16.63 19.67
N VAL A 172 -13.49 17.01 18.51
CA VAL A 172 -14.84 17.53 18.34
C VAL A 172 -15.76 16.35 18.06
N TRP A 173 -16.60 15.98 18.99
CA TRP A 173 -17.45 14.77 18.93
C TRP A 173 -18.30 14.60 17.66
N THR A 174 -18.62 15.66 16.96
CA THR A 174 -19.35 15.61 15.69
C THR A 174 -18.53 14.94 14.58
N VAL A 175 -17.22 15.06 14.61
CA VAL A 175 -16.31 14.54 13.57
C VAL A 175 -16.24 13.01 13.61
N PRO A 176 -15.92 12.36 14.76
CA PRO A 176 -15.94 10.92 14.86
C PRO A 176 -17.32 10.32 14.58
N ALA A 177 -18.39 11.00 14.98
CA ALA A 177 -19.77 10.56 14.68
C ALA A 177 -20.06 10.55 13.17
N MET A 178 -19.64 11.59 12.43
CA MET A 178 -19.78 11.64 10.98
C MET A 178 -18.93 10.57 10.29
N GLY A 179 -17.67 10.43 10.68
CA GLY A 179 -16.76 9.40 10.16
C GLY A 179 -17.31 8.00 10.36
N LEU A 180 -17.82 7.71 11.57
CA LEU A 180 -18.42 6.43 11.90
C LEU A 180 -19.74 6.18 11.11
N ALA A 181 -20.60 7.16 11.01
CA ALA A 181 -21.84 7.05 10.22
C ALA A 181 -21.56 6.72 8.75
N VAL A 182 -20.57 7.40 8.15
CA VAL A 182 -20.14 7.17 6.78
C VAL A 182 -19.49 5.77 6.62
N GLY A 183 -18.66 5.37 7.57
CA GLY A 183 -18.02 4.05 7.55
C GLY A 183 -19.03 2.91 7.65
N LEU A 184 -19.94 2.98 8.64
CA LEU A 184 -21.00 2.01 8.84
C LEU A 184 -22.02 2.03 7.71
N GLY A 185 -22.43 3.22 7.26
CA GLY A 185 -23.32 3.39 6.11
C GLY A 185 -22.73 2.77 4.84
N GLY A 186 -21.47 3.03 4.58
CA GLY A 186 -20.75 2.39 3.45
C GLY A 186 -20.73 0.87 3.57
N LEU A 187 -20.32 0.33 4.71
CA LEU A 187 -20.32 -1.13 4.95
C LEU A 187 -21.71 -1.74 4.74
N ALA A 188 -22.74 -1.12 5.30
CA ALA A 188 -24.12 -1.57 5.16
C ALA A 188 -24.57 -1.54 3.69
N LEU A 189 -24.28 -0.47 2.96
CA LEU A 189 -24.59 -0.36 1.54
C LEU A 189 -23.97 -1.50 0.74
N GLY A 190 -22.67 -1.76 0.95
CA GLY A 190 -21.96 -2.84 0.25
C GLY A 190 -22.43 -4.24 0.65
N TRP A 191 -22.79 -4.43 1.91
CA TRP A 191 -23.32 -5.71 2.40
C TRP A 191 -24.74 -5.98 1.93
N LEU A 192 -25.62 -4.99 2.00
CA LEU A 192 -27.05 -5.16 1.73
C LEU A 192 -27.40 -5.08 0.25
N LEU A 193 -26.76 -4.15 -0.49
CA LEU A 193 -27.12 -3.87 -1.86
C LEU A 193 -26.15 -4.49 -2.86
N ALA A 194 -26.72 -5.01 -3.97
CA ALA A 194 -25.93 -5.45 -5.10
C ALA A 194 -25.36 -4.22 -5.87
N PRO A 195 -24.16 -4.34 -6.49
CA PRO A 195 -23.57 -3.25 -7.27
C PRO A 195 -24.50 -2.67 -8.33
N ALA A 196 -25.35 -3.51 -8.94
CA ALA A 196 -26.33 -3.06 -9.92
C ALA A 196 -27.39 -2.09 -9.34
N ARG A 197 -27.78 -2.30 -8.07
CA ARG A 197 -28.73 -1.40 -7.40
C ARG A 197 -28.07 -0.11 -6.91
N LEU A 198 -26.79 -0.20 -6.50
CA LEU A 198 -26.01 0.97 -6.04
C LEU A 198 -25.66 1.91 -7.18
N LEU A 199 -25.21 1.36 -8.30
CA LEU A 199 -24.67 2.12 -9.42
C LEU A 199 -25.70 2.34 -10.55
N GLY A 200 -26.76 1.52 -10.61
CA GLY A 200 -27.79 1.64 -11.62
C GLY A 200 -27.20 1.72 -13.04
N PRO A 201 -27.54 2.74 -13.82
CA PRO A 201 -27.04 2.93 -15.18
C PRO A 201 -25.52 3.18 -15.25
N LEU A 202 -24.90 3.60 -14.15
CA LEU A 202 -23.45 3.81 -14.07
C LEU A 202 -22.65 2.50 -13.92
N LEU A 203 -23.32 1.35 -13.71
CA LEU A 203 -22.65 0.07 -13.50
C LEU A 203 -21.73 -0.31 -14.67
N THR A 204 -22.21 -0.15 -15.91
CA THR A 204 -21.41 -0.47 -17.10
C THR A 204 -20.19 0.44 -17.21
N SER A 205 -20.38 1.73 -16.97
CA SER A 205 -19.30 2.70 -16.95
C SER A 205 -18.31 2.41 -15.82
N ALA A 206 -18.81 2.01 -14.64
CA ALA A 206 -17.97 1.65 -13.50
C ALA A 206 -17.16 0.36 -13.76
N ARG A 207 -17.75 -0.65 -14.39
CA ARG A 207 -17.04 -1.88 -14.81
C ARG A 207 -15.92 -1.60 -15.81
N ASN A 208 -16.12 -0.62 -16.68
CA ASN A 208 -15.11 -0.14 -17.64
C ASN A 208 -14.17 0.93 -17.04
N GLY A 209 -14.24 1.15 -15.71
CA GLY A 209 -13.36 2.06 -15.00
C GLY A 209 -13.75 3.54 -15.10
N PHE A 210 -15.00 3.87 -15.42
CA PHE A 210 -15.53 5.20 -15.76
C PHE A 210 -14.79 5.86 -16.94
N PRO A 211 -15.26 7.03 -17.44
CA PRO A 211 -14.53 7.81 -18.45
C PRO A 211 -13.09 8.19 -17.98
N VAL A 212 -12.88 8.22 -16.66
CA VAL A 212 -11.56 8.46 -16.05
C VAL A 212 -10.59 7.33 -16.35
N ALA A 213 -11.03 6.06 -16.51
CA ALA A 213 -10.12 4.97 -16.87
C ALA A 213 -9.69 5.04 -18.33
N GLY A 214 -10.56 5.49 -19.25
CA GLY A 214 -10.15 5.84 -20.61
C GLY A 214 -9.23 7.06 -20.66
N GLY A 215 -9.46 8.05 -19.78
CA GLY A 215 -8.58 9.17 -19.54
C GLY A 215 -7.31 8.77 -18.78
N MET A 216 -7.39 7.82 -17.85
CA MET A 216 -6.21 7.23 -17.19
C MET A 216 -5.29 6.55 -18.19
N ASP A 217 -5.82 5.85 -19.19
CA ASP A 217 -4.98 5.29 -20.26
C ASP A 217 -4.23 6.38 -21.01
N ALA A 218 -4.92 7.46 -21.41
CA ALA A 218 -4.31 8.56 -22.16
C ALA A 218 -3.43 9.48 -21.29
N LEU A 219 -3.85 9.80 -20.06
CA LEU A 219 -3.20 10.79 -19.21
C LEU A 219 -2.14 10.21 -18.26
N VAL A 220 -2.25 8.94 -17.90
CA VAL A 220 -1.36 8.30 -16.93
C VAL A 220 -0.65 7.08 -17.52
N VAL A 221 -1.39 6.11 -18.05
CA VAL A 221 -0.78 4.83 -18.47
C VAL A 221 0.13 5.03 -19.67
N ARG A 222 -0.34 5.69 -20.73
CA ARG A 222 0.49 5.96 -21.92
C ARG A 222 1.70 6.84 -21.63
N PRO A 223 1.60 7.96 -20.88
CA PRO A 223 2.77 8.72 -20.48
C PRO A 223 3.73 7.93 -19.58
N ALA A 224 3.20 7.14 -18.63
CA ALA A 224 4.03 6.30 -17.78
C ALA A 224 4.77 5.21 -18.59
N LEU A 225 4.08 4.56 -19.53
CA LEU A 225 4.70 3.59 -20.44
C LEU A 225 5.69 4.28 -21.40
N ALA A 226 5.38 5.49 -21.87
CA ALA A 226 6.31 6.27 -22.69
C ALA A 226 7.59 6.64 -21.92
N LEU A 227 7.43 7.01 -20.64
CA LEU A 227 8.56 7.26 -19.73
C LEU A 227 9.34 5.97 -19.47
N ALA A 228 8.68 4.86 -19.19
CA ALA A 228 9.32 3.55 -19.00
C ALA A 228 10.13 3.16 -20.26
N ASN A 229 9.54 3.31 -21.46
CA ASN A 229 10.23 3.06 -22.72
C ASN A 229 11.39 4.04 -22.97
N ALA A 230 11.28 5.26 -22.46
CA ALA A 230 12.40 6.22 -22.51
C ALA A 230 13.54 5.80 -21.57
N CYS A 231 13.21 5.39 -20.34
CA CYS A 231 14.18 4.84 -19.40
C CYS A 231 14.87 3.59 -19.95
N GLU A 232 14.11 2.67 -20.54
CA GLU A 232 14.65 1.47 -21.20
C GLU A 232 15.63 1.83 -22.32
N ARG A 233 15.30 2.82 -23.17
CA ARG A 233 16.22 3.32 -24.21
C ARG A 233 17.50 3.92 -23.64
N VAL A 234 17.39 4.66 -22.55
CA VAL A 234 18.56 5.20 -21.83
C VAL A 234 19.40 4.06 -21.25
N GLU A 235 18.76 3.07 -20.61
CA GLU A 235 19.44 1.88 -20.08
C GLU A 235 20.16 1.09 -21.19
N GLN A 236 19.48 0.84 -22.32
CA GLN A 236 20.09 0.20 -23.49
C GLN A 236 21.24 1.02 -24.06
N GLY A 237 21.09 2.35 -24.11
CA GLY A 237 22.15 3.27 -24.51
C GLY A 237 23.37 3.21 -23.59
N LEU A 238 23.12 3.20 -22.28
CA LEU A 238 24.17 3.04 -21.26
C LEU A 238 24.85 1.68 -21.38
N LEU A 239 24.09 0.60 -21.55
CA LEU A 239 24.62 -0.74 -21.77
C LEU A 239 25.45 -0.80 -23.05
N ALA A 240 24.97 -0.23 -24.16
CA ALA A 240 25.72 -0.13 -25.42
C ALA A 240 27.01 0.70 -25.27
N ALA A 241 26.94 1.80 -24.52
CA ALA A 241 28.11 2.61 -24.20
C ALA A 241 29.14 1.82 -23.36
N VAL A 242 28.70 1.12 -22.33
CA VAL A 242 29.56 0.25 -21.50
C VAL A 242 30.18 -0.85 -22.34
N LEU A 243 29.39 -1.51 -23.21
CA LEU A 243 29.91 -2.54 -24.12
C LEU A 243 30.88 -1.96 -25.15
N THR A 244 30.63 -0.74 -25.65
CA THR A 244 31.52 -0.03 -26.59
C THR A 244 32.81 0.35 -25.88
N ILE A 245 32.74 0.88 -24.64
CA ILE A 245 33.91 1.17 -23.81
C ILE A 245 34.70 -0.13 -23.56
N GLY A 246 34.00 -1.22 -23.22
CA GLY A 246 34.61 -2.53 -23.04
C GLY A 246 35.33 -3.03 -24.29
N ARG A 247 34.70 -2.93 -25.47
CA ARG A 247 35.32 -3.29 -26.76
C ARG A 247 36.50 -2.41 -27.10
N THR A 248 36.38 -1.10 -26.88
CA THR A 248 37.46 -0.14 -27.09
C THR A 248 38.64 -0.43 -26.17
N ASN A 249 38.37 -0.74 -24.88
CA ASN A 249 39.41 -1.12 -23.93
C ASN A 249 40.07 -2.45 -24.29
N LEU A 250 39.32 -3.42 -24.81
CA LEU A 250 39.89 -4.67 -25.35
C LEU A 250 40.78 -4.41 -26.57
N SER A 251 40.38 -3.48 -27.44
CA SER A 251 41.20 -3.05 -28.59
C SER A 251 42.48 -2.35 -28.16
N ILE A 252 42.38 -1.45 -27.19
CA ILE A 252 43.54 -0.77 -26.56
C ILE A 252 44.43 -1.77 -25.85
N GLY A 253 43.81 -2.73 -25.06
CA GLY A 253 44.56 -3.81 -24.43
C GLY A 253 45.28 -4.70 -25.43
N GLY A 254 44.62 -5.06 -26.53
CA GLY A 254 45.25 -5.78 -27.65
C GLY A 254 46.38 -5.00 -28.30
N PHE A 255 46.27 -3.68 -28.37
CA PHE A 255 47.37 -2.80 -28.80
C PHE A 255 48.51 -2.76 -27.76
N THR A 256 48.16 -2.62 -26.49
CA THR A 256 49.12 -2.54 -25.36
C THR A 256 49.87 -3.86 -25.13
N LEU A 257 49.20 -5.02 -25.37
CA LEU A 257 49.84 -6.35 -25.34
C LEU A 257 50.95 -6.49 -26.38
N ARG A 258 50.88 -5.71 -27.48
CA ARG A 258 51.98 -5.66 -28.47
C ARG A 258 53.10 -4.73 -28.05
N PHE A 259 52.87 -3.82 -27.10
CA PHE A 259 53.83 -2.75 -26.78
C PHE A 259 54.26 -2.67 -25.28
N GLY A 260 53.70 -3.45 -24.39
CA GLY A 260 54.13 -3.39 -22.99
C GLY A 260 53.28 -4.26 -22.04
N ARG A 261 53.89 -5.19 -21.45
CA ARG A 261 53.28 -6.27 -20.69
C ARG A 261 52.94 -5.91 -19.23
N ASP A 262 51.85 -6.46 -18.76
CA ASP A 262 51.43 -6.87 -17.40
C ASP A 262 50.87 -5.86 -16.41
N SER A 263 51.08 -4.53 -16.51
CA SER A 263 50.55 -3.60 -15.50
C SER A 263 49.20 -3.01 -15.90
N ILE A 264 48.94 -2.80 -17.19
CA ILE A 264 47.71 -2.17 -17.69
C ILE A 264 46.57 -3.18 -17.69
N ASP A 265 46.86 -4.42 -18.09
CA ASP A 265 45.86 -5.50 -18.09
C ASP A 265 45.28 -5.76 -16.69
N ARG A 266 46.10 -5.80 -15.66
CA ARG A 266 45.62 -5.98 -14.26
C ARG A 266 44.73 -4.83 -13.80
N ALA A 267 45.01 -3.61 -14.19
CA ALA A 267 44.18 -2.45 -13.81
C ALA A 267 42.84 -2.46 -14.55
N ILE A 268 42.81 -2.82 -15.82
CA ILE A 268 41.60 -2.88 -16.66
C ILE A 268 40.70 -4.03 -16.17
N PHE A 269 41.26 -5.25 -15.98
CA PHE A 269 40.48 -6.37 -15.47
C PHE A 269 39.96 -6.13 -14.03
N GLY A 270 40.76 -5.45 -13.20
CA GLY A 270 40.32 -5.05 -11.86
C GLY A 270 39.13 -4.08 -11.89
N PHE A 271 39.10 -3.14 -12.84
CA PHE A 271 37.99 -2.18 -12.99
C PHE A 271 36.72 -2.86 -13.52
N VAL A 272 36.84 -3.65 -14.58
CA VAL A 272 35.70 -4.38 -15.18
C VAL A 272 35.09 -5.34 -14.17
N ASN A 273 35.89 -6.12 -13.46
CA ASN A 273 35.41 -7.05 -12.44
C ASN A 273 34.71 -6.36 -11.28
N ARG A 274 35.19 -5.17 -10.85
CA ARG A 274 34.51 -4.35 -9.85
C ARG A 274 33.15 -3.85 -10.34
N THR A 275 33.06 -3.43 -11.61
CA THR A 275 31.79 -2.95 -12.20
C THR A 275 30.75 -4.07 -12.30
N ILE A 276 31.18 -5.26 -12.72
CA ILE A 276 30.30 -6.45 -12.75
C ILE A 276 29.85 -6.84 -11.34
N ALA A 277 30.75 -6.81 -10.37
CA ALA A 277 30.42 -7.11 -8.97
C ALA A 277 29.43 -6.09 -8.37
N LEU A 278 29.57 -4.81 -8.71
CA LEU A 278 28.63 -3.76 -8.32
C LEU A 278 27.24 -3.95 -8.99
N GLY A 279 27.22 -4.27 -10.30
CA GLY A 279 25.98 -4.58 -11.03
C GLY A 279 25.27 -5.81 -10.47
N THR A 280 26.03 -6.86 -10.08
CA THR A 280 25.48 -8.07 -9.46
C THR A 280 24.96 -7.79 -8.04
N ARG A 281 25.62 -6.89 -7.30
CA ARG A 281 25.12 -6.45 -5.99
C ARG A 281 23.85 -5.62 -6.14
N ALA A 282 23.78 -4.69 -7.11
CA ALA A 282 22.58 -3.90 -7.37
C ALA A 282 21.38 -4.78 -7.77
N ARG A 283 21.60 -5.83 -8.59
CA ARG A 283 20.57 -6.81 -8.92
C ARG A 283 20.11 -7.66 -7.73
N ARG A 284 20.97 -7.91 -6.75
CA ARG A 284 20.59 -8.64 -5.52
C ARG A 284 19.72 -7.81 -4.58
N LEU A 285 19.71 -6.48 -4.72
CA LEU A 285 18.82 -5.58 -3.99
C LEU A 285 17.38 -5.61 -4.54
N GLN A 286 17.20 -5.96 -5.81
CA GLN A 286 15.88 -6.19 -6.41
C GLN A 286 15.50 -7.67 -6.25
N SER A 287 14.88 -8.02 -5.14
CA SER A 287 14.54 -9.42 -4.84
C SER A 287 13.30 -9.94 -5.56
N GLY A 288 12.50 -9.10 -6.21
CA GLY A 288 11.30 -9.47 -6.97
C GLY A 288 10.20 -10.20 -6.16
N PHE A 289 10.46 -10.50 -4.90
CA PHE A 289 9.50 -11.17 -4.00
C PHE A 289 8.79 -10.13 -3.14
N ILE A 290 7.61 -9.72 -3.58
CA ILE A 290 6.75 -8.74 -2.90
C ILE A 290 6.53 -9.09 -1.40
N HIS A 291 6.44 -10.37 -1.08
CA HIS A 291 6.26 -10.89 0.28
C HIS A 291 7.46 -10.61 1.20
N ARG A 292 8.69 -10.66 0.67
CA ARG A 292 9.91 -10.36 1.44
C ARG A 292 10.04 -8.86 1.71
N GLU A 293 9.69 -8.04 0.74
CA GLU A 293 9.71 -6.57 0.89
C GLU A 293 8.61 -6.10 1.85
N MET A 294 7.42 -6.70 1.79
CA MET A 294 6.36 -6.47 2.78
C MET A 294 6.78 -6.90 4.19
N ALA A 295 7.42 -8.05 4.34
CA ALA A 295 7.92 -8.50 5.64
C ALA A 295 9.00 -7.57 6.21
N LEU A 296 9.92 -7.08 5.37
CA LEU A 296 10.94 -6.10 5.77
C LEU A 296 10.34 -4.74 6.13
N THR A 297 9.30 -4.30 5.41
CA THR A 297 8.57 -3.06 5.72
C THR A 297 7.87 -3.18 7.08
N VAL A 298 7.19 -4.29 7.34
CA VAL A 298 6.54 -4.56 8.63
C VAL A 298 7.56 -4.63 9.76
N ALA A 299 8.68 -5.33 9.55
CA ALA A 299 9.77 -5.40 10.52
C ALA A 299 10.37 -4.01 10.78
N GLY A 300 10.57 -3.21 9.73
CA GLY A 300 11.05 -1.83 9.84
C GLY A 300 10.10 -0.94 10.64
N ILE A 301 8.80 -1.01 10.38
CA ILE A 301 7.77 -0.29 11.14
C ILE A 301 7.78 -0.73 12.61
N ALA A 302 7.85 -2.04 12.88
CA ALA A 302 7.91 -2.57 14.24
C ALA A 302 9.15 -2.10 15.00
N VAL A 303 10.33 -2.08 14.34
CA VAL A 303 11.57 -1.57 14.92
C VAL A 303 11.48 -0.06 15.19
N VAL A 304 11.01 0.73 14.23
CA VAL A 304 10.85 2.20 14.40
C VAL A 304 9.86 2.48 15.52
N THR A 305 8.71 1.80 15.57
CA THR A 305 7.73 1.96 16.65
C THR A 305 8.32 1.53 17.99
N GLY A 306 9.07 0.44 18.05
CA GLY A 306 9.75 -0.02 19.25
C GLY A 306 10.80 0.98 19.75
N VAL A 307 11.62 1.53 18.85
CA VAL A 307 12.61 2.57 19.19
C VAL A 307 11.93 3.85 19.67
N LEU A 308 10.85 4.29 19.00
CA LEU A 308 10.08 5.48 19.38
C LEU A 308 9.39 5.32 20.74
N LEU A 309 8.94 4.11 21.08
CA LEU A 309 8.34 3.81 22.38
C LEU A 309 9.40 3.66 23.50
N ALA A 310 10.61 3.25 23.15
CA ALA A 310 11.72 3.12 24.10
C ALA A 310 12.45 4.45 24.35
N ALA A 311 12.39 5.40 23.41
CA ALA A 311 13.07 6.69 23.51
C ALA A 311 12.71 7.50 24.78
N PRO A 312 11.44 7.54 25.25
CA PRO A 312 11.11 8.27 26.49
C PRO A 312 11.58 7.58 27.77
N LEU A 313 12.16 6.37 27.70
CA LEU A 313 12.75 5.69 28.88
C LEU A 313 14.22 6.04 29.09
N TYR A 314 14.83 6.82 28.20
CA TYR A 314 16.25 7.22 28.23
C TYR A 314 16.46 8.73 28.25
N PHE A 315 15.40 9.53 28.28
CA PHE A 315 15.37 10.97 28.53
C PHE A 315 14.33 11.27 29.63
#